data_43d40720e052a34e22a09e56a1cc0a98
#
_entry.id   43d40720e052a34e22a09e56a1cc0a98
#
_cell.length_a   1.000
_cell.length_b   1.000
_cell.length_c   1.000
_cell.angle_alpha   90.00
_cell.angle_beta   90.00
_cell.angle_gamma   90.00
#
_symmetry.space_group_name_H-M   'P 1'
#
loop_
_entity.id
_entity.type
_entity.pdbx_description
1 polymer ?
#
loop_
_entity_poly.entity_id
_entity_poly.type
_entity_poly.pdbx_seq_one_letter_code
_entity_poly.pdbx_strand_id
1 'polypeptide(L)'
;MCRNIKTLFNFDPPVTDEEVRAASLQFVRKITGFNQPSKANEAAFRTAIDEIANTSARLLHSLDTSAPPKNREEEAAKAKARAAQRFGA
;
A
#
# COMPACT_ATOMS: atom_id res chain seq x y z
N MET A 1 2.70 8.32 -10.74
CA MET A 1 2.13 7.31 -9.86
C MET A 1 3.15 6.89 -8.79
N CYS A 2 2.70 6.67 -7.59
CA CYS A 2 3.59 6.30 -6.49
C CYS A 2 4.05 4.85 -6.63
N ARG A 3 5.35 4.62 -6.74
CA ARG A 3 5.91 3.27 -6.90
C ARG A 3 5.91 2.47 -5.60
N ASN A 4 5.73 3.15 -4.47
CA ASN A 4 5.77 2.50 -3.16
C ASN A 4 4.42 1.97 -2.70
N ILE A 5 3.36 2.35 -3.38
CA ILE A 5 2.02 1.87 -3.07
C ILE A 5 1.62 0.85 -4.12
N LYS A 6 1.41 -0.36 -3.67
CA LYS A 6 1.08 -1.50 -4.53
C LYS A 6 -0.40 -1.81 -4.45
N THR A 7 -0.90 -2.51 -5.45
CA THR A 7 -2.25 -3.08 -5.38
C THR A 7 -2.32 -4.03 -4.18
N LEU A 8 -3.37 -3.89 -3.39
CA LEU A 8 -3.57 -4.71 -2.19
C LEU A 8 -4.81 -5.59 -2.27
N PHE A 9 -5.64 -5.40 -3.29
CA PHE A 9 -6.91 -6.10 -3.40
C PHE A 9 -6.76 -7.48 -4.02
N ASN A 10 -7.49 -8.45 -3.46
CA ASN A 10 -7.67 -9.78 -4.07
C ASN A 10 -6.38 -10.60 -4.14
N PHE A 11 -5.72 -10.71 -3.00
CA PHE A 11 -4.53 -11.56 -2.84
C PHE A 11 -4.82 -12.76 -1.94
N ASP A 12 -4.09 -13.83 -2.16
CA ASP A 12 -4.11 -15.00 -1.30
C ASP A 12 -2.67 -15.35 -0.89
N PRO A 13 -2.35 -15.31 0.40
CA PRO A 13 -3.22 -14.91 1.50
C PRO A 13 -3.56 -13.42 1.46
N PRO A 14 -4.67 -13.01 2.10
CA PRO A 14 -5.08 -11.61 2.10
C PRO A 14 -4.03 -10.69 2.72
N VAL A 15 -4.05 -9.42 2.30
CA VAL A 15 -3.15 -8.44 2.89
C VAL A 15 -3.53 -8.19 4.35
N THR A 16 -2.53 -7.87 5.16
CA THR A 16 -2.71 -7.57 6.57
C THR A 16 -3.04 -6.11 6.78
N ASP A 17 -3.54 -5.78 7.97
CA ASP A 17 -3.78 -4.40 8.36
C ASP A 17 -2.47 -3.60 8.37
N GLU A 18 -1.37 -4.25 8.71
CA GLU A 18 -0.06 -3.62 8.68
C GLU A 18 0.34 -3.19 7.28
N GLU A 19 0.02 -4.02 6.27
CA GLU A 19 0.30 -3.68 4.87
C GLU A 19 -0.54 -2.48 4.41
N VAL A 20 -1.80 -2.43 4.82
CA VAL A 20 -2.67 -1.30 4.52
C VAL A 20 -2.14 -0.03 5.21
N ARG A 21 -1.71 -0.15 6.45
CA ARG A 21 -1.16 0.99 7.20
C ARG A 21 0.15 1.48 6.56
N ALA A 22 1.00 0.57 6.11
CA ALA A 22 2.24 0.95 5.43
C ALA A 22 1.97 1.73 4.15
N ALA A 23 0.98 1.32 3.36
CA ALA A 23 0.57 2.05 2.17
C ALA A 23 0.03 3.44 2.53
N SER A 24 -0.75 3.53 3.61
CA SER A 24 -1.30 4.79 4.09
C SER A 24 -0.19 5.76 4.52
N LEU A 25 0.81 5.24 5.21
CA LEU A 25 1.98 6.02 5.60
C LEU A 25 2.71 6.59 4.37
N GLN A 26 2.90 5.75 3.35
CA GLN A 26 3.56 6.20 2.12
C GLN A 26 2.76 7.30 1.43
N PHE A 27 1.44 7.17 1.40
CA PHE A 27 0.58 8.19 0.83
C PHE A 27 0.75 9.53 1.57
N VAL A 28 0.72 9.50 2.90
CA VAL A 28 0.87 10.71 3.71
C VAL A 28 2.25 11.35 3.51
N ARG A 29 3.30 10.53 3.47
CA ARG A 29 4.64 11.02 3.19
C ARG A 29 4.72 11.70 1.83
N LYS A 30 4.08 11.13 0.83
CA LYS A 30 4.12 11.67 -0.53
C LYS A 30 3.41 13.01 -0.64
N ILE A 31 2.22 13.13 -0.05
CA ILE A 31 1.45 14.37 -0.19
C ILE A 31 1.99 15.49 0.69
N THR A 32 2.65 15.16 1.80
CA THR A 32 3.22 16.17 2.69
C THR A 32 4.67 16.52 2.36
N GLY A 33 5.38 15.60 1.75
CA GLY A 33 6.81 15.74 1.51
C GLY A 33 7.67 15.45 2.72
N PHE A 34 7.09 15.00 3.84
CA PHE A 34 7.82 14.69 5.06
C PHE A 34 8.06 13.20 5.20
N ASN A 35 9.30 12.80 5.45
CA ASN A 35 9.60 11.42 5.85
C ASN A 35 9.17 11.20 7.30
N GLN A 36 9.43 12.17 8.16
CA GLN A 36 9.01 12.15 9.54
C GLN A 36 8.45 13.51 9.91
N PRO A 37 7.32 13.56 10.62
CA PRO A 37 6.76 14.84 11.04
C PRO A 37 7.57 15.45 12.18
N SER A 38 7.54 16.77 12.31
CA SER A 38 8.01 17.44 13.49
C SER A 38 7.11 17.10 14.67
N LYS A 39 7.57 17.34 15.89
CA LYS A 39 6.76 17.08 17.08
C LYS A 39 5.41 17.78 17.03
N ALA A 40 5.37 18.99 16.50
CA ALA A 40 4.14 19.76 16.39
C ALA A 40 3.12 19.07 15.45
N ASN A 41 3.59 18.29 14.51
CA ASN A 41 2.74 17.66 13.49
C ASN A 41 2.53 16.16 13.70
N GLU A 42 3.13 15.55 14.72
CA GLU A 42 3.01 14.11 14.95
C GLU A 42 1.58 13.63 15.10
N ALA A 43 0.78 14.35 15.90
CA ALA A 43 -0.60 13.95 16.15
C ALA A 43 -1.44 14.00 14.88
N ALA A 44 -1.31 15.07 14.10
CA ALA A 44 -2.03 15.20 12.83
C ALA A 44 -1.60 14.13 11.84
N PHE A 45 -0.32 13.82 11.77
CA PHE A 45 0.24 12.81 10.90
C PHE A 45 -0.33 11.43 11.23
N ARG A 46 -0.29 11.08 12.53
CA ARG A 46 -0.80 9.78 13.01
C ARG A 46 -2.30 9.65 12.78
N THR A 47 -3.06 10.68 13.08
CA THR A 47 -4.51 10.68 12.86
C THR A 47 -4.82 10.46 11.39
N ALA A 48 -4.13 11.14 10.48
CA ALA A 48 -4.34 10.96 9.05
C ALA A 48 -4.03 9.53 8.62
N ILE A 49 -2.92 8.96 9.08
CA ILE A 49 -2.56 7.58 8.75
C ILE A 49 -3.62 6.61 9.25
N ASP A 50 -4.10 6.78 10.49
CA ASP A 50 -5.12 5.92 11.08
C ASP A 50 -6.42 5.98 10.29
N GLU A 51 -6.86 7.17 9.94
CA GLU A 51 -8.11 7.36 9.20
C GLU A 51 -8.03 6.79 7.78
N ILE A 52 -6.92 7.04 7.09
CA ILE A 52 -6.71 6.51 5.74
C ILE A 52 -6.63 4.99 5.77
N ALA A 53 -5.89 4.44 6.73
CA ALA A 53 -5.77 2.99 6.87
C ALA A 53 -7.12 2.33 7.17
N ASN A 54 -7.91 2.90 8.08
CA ASN A 54 -9.21 2.35 8.43
C ASN A 54 -10.17 2.40 7.25
N THR A 55 -10.22 3.51 6.54
CA THR A 55 -11.08 3.65 5.36
C THR A 55 -10.65 2.70 4.26
N SER A 56 -9.35 2.59 4.02
CA SER A 56 -8.80 1.69 3.00
C SER A 56 -9.11 0.23 3.32
N ALA A 57 -8.97 -0.18 4.57
CA ALA A 57 -9.28 -1.54 4.99
C ALA A 57 -10.76 -1.85 4.76
N ARG A 58 -11.65 -0.93 5.14
CA ARG A 58 -13.08 -1.10 4.91
C ARG A 58 -13.40 -1.23 3.42
N LEU A 59 -12.77 -0.39 2.59
CA LEU A 59 -12.95 -0.46 1.15
C LEU A 59 -12.56 -1.84 0.63
N LEU A 60 -11.36 -2.30 0.98
CA LEU A 60 -10.84 -3.58 0.49
C LEU A 60 -11.72 -4.75 0.90
N HIS A 61 -12.28 -4.72 2.13
CA HIS A 61 -13.17 -5.76 2.62
C HIS A 61 -14.56 -5.71 1.99
N SER A 62 -14.97 -4.56 1.49
CA SER A 62 -16.31 -4.39 0.92
C SER A 62 -16.37 -4.64 -0.59
N LEU A 63 -15.23 -4.75 -1.25
CA LEU A 63 -15.20 -4.99 -2.69
C LEU A 63 -15.48 -6.44 -3.01
N ASP A 64 -16.26 -6.67 -4.05
CA ASP A 64 -16.57 -7.99 -4.56
C ASP A 64 -15.92 -8.19 -5.92
N THR A 65 -15.51 -9.42 -6.19
CA THR A 65 -14.96 -9.78 -7.49
C THR A 65 -15.18 -11.26 -7.74
N SER A 66 -15.37 -11.62 -9.01
CA SER A 66 -15.39 -13.01 -9.43
C SER A 66 -14.01 -13.48 -9.92
N ALA A 67 -13.06 -12.59 -9.99
CA ALA A 67 -11.71 -12.93 -10.40
C ALA A 67 -11.01 -13.78 -9.32
N PRO A 68 -10.19 -14.76 -9.72
CA PRO A 68 -9.47 -15.55 -8.73
C PRO A 68 -8.45 -14.70 -7.99
N PRO A 69 -8.18 -15.01 -6.71
CA PRO A 69 -7.16 -14.27 -5.96
C PRO A 69 -5.79 -14.39 -6.61
N LYS A 70 -5.03 -13.32 -6.53
CA LYS A 70 -3.67 -13.29 -7.04
C LYS A 70 -2.72 -13.99 -6.06
N ASN A 71 -1.81 -14.76 -6.59
CA ASN A 71 -0.77 -15.38 -5.78
C ASN A 71 0.31 -14.35 -5.50
N ARG A 72 0.63 -14.14 -4.23
CA ARG A 72 1.61 -13.12 -3.82
C ARG A 72 3.01 -13.39 -4.38
N GLU A 73 3.42 -14.64 -4.38
CA GLU A 73 4.73 -15.02 -4.90
C GLU A 73 4.83 -14.78 -6.39
N GLU A 74 3.78 -15.14 -7.14
CA GLU A 74 3.73 -14.91 -8.57
C GLU A 74 3.77 -13.42 -8.91
N GLU A 75 3.00 -12.62 -8.18
CA GLU A 75 2.99 -11.18 -8.41
C GLU A 75 4.33 -10.53 -8.07
N ALA A 76 4.99 -10.99 -7.02
CA ALA A 76 6.33 -10.53 -6.67
C ALA A 76 7.34 -10.91 -7.75
N ALA A 77 7.25 -12.12 -8.28
CA ALA A 77 8.13 -12.57 -9.35
C ALA A 77 7.93 -11.76 -10.63
N LYS A 78 6.66 -11.46 -10.98
CA LYS A 78 6.35 -10.60 -12.13
C LYS A 78 6.91 -9.20 -11.96
N ALA A 79 6.78 -8.63 -10.76
CA ALA A 79 7.31 -7.30 -10.47
C ALA A 79 8.83 -7.28 -10.59
N LYS A 80 9.49 -8.33 -10.07
CA LYS A 80 10.93 -8.47 -10.15
C LYS A 80 11.38 -8.61 -11.61
N ALA A 81 10.68 -9.39 -12.41
CA ALA A 81 11.00 -9.57 -13.82
C ALA A 81 10.85 -8.25 -14.59
N ARG A 82 9.79 -7.48 -14.30
CA ARG A 82 9.60 -6.16 -14.92
C ARG A 82 10.72 -5.20 -14.54
N ALA A 83 11.14 -5.21 -13.28
CA ALA A 83 12.23 -4.38 -12.81
C ALA A 83 13.56 -4.77 -13.49
N ALA A 84 13.80 -6.07 -13.64
CA ALA A 84 15.00 -6.56 -14.33
C ALA A 84 15.03 -6.12 -15.80
N GLN A 85 13.89 -6.18 -16.49
CA GLN A 85 13.79 -5.70 -17.87
C GLN A 85 14.02 -4.20 -17.99
N ARG A 86 13.61 -3.45 -16.97
CA ARG A 86 13.74 -1.98 -16.97
C ARG A 86 15.18 -1.55 -16.72
N PHE A 87 15.88 -2.23 -15.82
CA PHE A 87 17.21 -1.84 -15.34
C PHE A 87 18.33 -2.77 -15.79
N GLY A 88 17.98 -3.98 -16.18
CA GLY A 88 18.96 -4.98 -16.57
C GLY A 88 19.12 -4.97 -18.04
N ALA A 89 19.50 -4.52 -18.74
CA ALA A 89 19.75 -4.55 -20.17
C ALA A 89 19.34 -5.86 -20.81
#